data_0cebb85b60641d0f6cca61b6bb44d2f9
#
_entry.id   0cebb85b60641d0f6cca61b6bb44d2f9
#
_cell.length_a   1.000
_cell.length_b   1.000
_cell.length_c   1.000
_cell.angle_alpha   90.00
_cell.angle_beta   90.00
_cell.angle_gamma   90.00
#
_symmetry.space_group_name_H-M   'P 1'
#
loop_
_entity.id
_entity.type
_entity.pdbx_description
1 polymer ?
#
loop_
_entity_poly.entity_id
_entity_poly.type
_entity_poly.pdbx_seq_one_letter_code
_entity_poly.pdbx_strand_id
1 'polypeptide(L)'
;ELKEKEHLTYLFISHDLSVVRYISDRIGVMYLGNLVELASSETIFKDPRHPYTVALLSSIPTTDPDDLNKERIILEGNIPSPIRPPEGCKFHTRCFMACDKCKRVPPPLVEIEPGHFVACHFTDRKIDEEGNYLFDMPKMEKKSSKLADLPSEEEK
;
A
#
# COMPACT_ATOMS: atom_id res chain seq x y z
N GLU A 1 -8.51 -11.69 -24.85
CA GLU A 1 -8.53 -12.46 -26.13
C GLU A 1 -7.13 -12.81 -26.64
N LEU A 2 -6.17 -11.85 -26.80
CA LEU A 2 -4.81 -12.18 -27.29
C LEU A 2 -4.03 -13.05 -26.29
N LYS A 3 -4.11 -12.75 -24.99
CA LYS A 3 -3.47 -13.53 -23.92
C LYS A 3 -3.88 -15.00 -23.95
N GLU A 4 -5.13 -15.27 -24.18
CA GLU A 4 -5.69 -16.62 -24.20
C GLU A 4 -5.38 -17.36 -25.52
N LYS A 5 -5.46 -16.65 -26.67
CA LYS A 5 -5.23 -17.26 -27.97
C LYS A 5 -3.77 -17.63 -28.21
N GLU A 6 -2.84 -16.78 -27.77
CA GLU A 6 -1.42 -16.93 -28.05
C GLU A 6 -0.62 -17.46 -26.85
N HIS A 7 -1.27 -17.79 -25.72
CA HIS A 7 -0.63 -18.23 -24.48
C HIS A 7 0.51 -17.32 -24.00
N LEU A 8 0.34 -16.00 -24.18
CA LEU A 8 1.38 -15.03 -23.87
C LEU A 8 1.38 -14.67 -22.38
N THR A 9 2.59 -14.50 -21.82
CA THR A 9 2.81 -13.93 -20.52
C THR A 9 3.25 -12.47 -20.68
N TYR A 10 2.56 -11.56 -20.01
CA TYR A 10 2.88 -10.14 -20.03
C TYR A 10 3.44 -9.68 -18.70
N LEU A 11 4.52 -8.90 -18.74
CA LEU A 11 4.96 -8.07 -17.63
C LEU A 11 4.45 -6.65 -17.87
N PHE A 12 3.53 -6.20 -17.00
CA PHE A 12 2.93 -4.87 -17.10
C PHE A 12 3.41 -3.99 -15.96
N ILE A 13 3.88 -2.79 -16.27
CA ILE A 13 4.31 -1.79 -15.27
C ILE A 13 3.35 -0.61 -15.33
N SER A 14 2.68 -0.33 -14.24
CA SER A 14 1.69 0.74 -14.13
C SER A 14 1.70 1.36 -12.73
N HIS A 15 1.23 2.58 -12.64
CA HIS A 15 0.90 3.25 -11.39
C HIS A 15 -0.62 3.30 -11.15
N ASP A 16 -1.43 2.85 -12.09
CA ASP A 16 -2.88 2.80 -11.96
C ASP A 16 -3.30 1.41 -11.42
N LEU A 17 -3.62 1.38 -10.12
CA LEU A 17 -4.01 0.17 -9.42
C LEU A 17 -5.37 -0.37 -9.90
N SER A 18 -6.26 0.50 -10.39
CA SER A 18 -7.58 0.08 -10.88
C SER A 18 -7.42 -0.75 -12.15
N VAL A 19 -6.56 -0.31 -13.07
CA VAL A 19 -6.24 -1.07 -14.29
C VAL A 19 -5.55 -2.38 -13.93
N VAL A 20 -4.53 -2.33 -13.08
CA VAL A 20 -3.73 -3.50 -12.68
C VAL A 20 -4.62 -4.59 -12.07
N ARG A 21 -5.64 -4.22 -11.28
CA ARG A 21 -6.60 -5.15 -10.67
C ARG A 21 -7.28 -6.07 -11.69
N TYR A 22 -7.67 -5.51 -12.84
CA TYR A 22 -8.47 -6.24 -13.83
C TYR A 22 -7.64 -7.07 -14.81
N ILE A 23 -6.39 -6.66 -15.08
CA ILE A 23 -5.60 -7.29 -16.14
C ILE A 23 -4.54 -8.26 -15.62
N SER A 24 -4.20 -8.19 -14.32
CA SER A 24 -3.08 -8.93 -13.75
C SER A 24 -3.54 -10.16 -12.97
N ASP A 25 -2.88 -11.30 -13.18
CA ASP A 25 -3.07 -12.50 -12.36
C ASP A 25 -2.28 -12.38 -11.03
N ARG A 26 -1.08 -11.77 -11.10
CA ARG A 26 -0.21 -11.51 -9.95
C ARG A 26 0.26 -10.07 -9.96
N ILE A 27 0.44 -9.51 -8.77
CA ILE A 27 0.87 -8.12 -8.60
C ILE A 27 2.09 -8.08 -7.70
N GLY A 28 3.14 -7.40 -8.17
CA GLY A 28 4.31 -7.04 -7.37
C GLY A 28 4.28 -5.55 -7.06
N VAL A 29 4.21 -5.21 -5.78
CA VAL A 29 4.28 -3.81 -5.31
C VAL A 29 5.74 -3.45 -5.05
N MET A 30 6.18 -2.32 -5.62
CA MET A 30 7.56 -1.86 -5.50
C MET A 30 7.65 -0.51 -4.80
N TYR A 31 8.68 -0.32 -3.97
CA TYR A 31 9.01 0.95 -3.35
C TYR A 31 10.51 1.23 -3.45
N LEU A 32 10.91 2.37 -4.00
CA LEU A 32 12.31 2.76 -4.25
C LEU A 32 13.14 1.62 -4.87
N GLY A 33 12.62 0.98 -5.92
CA GLY A 33 13.29 -0.10 -6.65
C GLY A 33 13.30 -1.46 -5.96
N ASN A 34 12.69 -1.60 -4.77
CA ASN A 34 12.61 -2.87 -4.05
C ASN A 34 11.20 -3.43 -4.12
N LEU A 35 11.11 -4.75 -4.34
CA LEU A 35 9.85 -5.48 -4.25
C LEU A 35 9.48 -5.59 -2.77
N VAL A 36 8.34 -5.02 -2.39
CA VAL A 36 7.88 -5.01 -0.99
C VAL A 36 6.77 -6.01 -0.72
N GLU A 37 5.98 -6.33 -1.73
CA GLU A 37 4.93 -7.35 -1.65
C GLU A 37 4.67 -7.97 -3.01
N LEU A 38 4.39 -9.28 -3.06
CA LEU A 38 4.06 -10.02 -4.28
C LEU A 38 3.03 -11.09 -3.94
N ALA A 39 1.87 -11.04 -4.59
CA ALA A 39 0.84 -12.08 -4.44
C ALA A 39 -0.09 -12.13 -5.67
N SER A 40 -1.13 -12.95 -5.61
CA SER A 40 -2.22 -12.89 -6.59
C SER A 40 -2.91 -11.53 -6.55
N SER A 41 -3.51 -11.09 -7.65
CA SER A 41 -4.28 -9.84 -7.69
C SER A 41 -5.36 -9.85 -6.60
N GLU A 42 -6.09 -10.94 -6.46
CA GLU A 42 -7.13 -11.10 -5.44
C GLU A 42 -6.57 -10.90 -4.02
N THR A 43 -5.45 -11.56 -3.69
CA THR A 43 -4.82 -11.46 -2.35
C THR A 43 -4.36 -10.04 -2.05
N ILE A 44 -3.70 -9.36 -3.01
CA ILE A 44 -3.24 -7.97 -2.81
C ILE A 44 -4.40 -7.03 -2.47
N PHE A 45 -5.54 -7.17 -3.14
CA PHE A 45 -6.69 -6.29 -2.89
C PHE A 45 -7.52 -6.69 -1.66
N LYS A 46 -7.52 -7.96 -1.27
CA LYS A 46 -8.28 -8.46 -0.13
C LYS A 46 -7.51 -8.39 1.19
N ASP A 47 -6.23 -8.77 1.17
CA ASP A 47 -5.39 -8.90 2.35
C ASP A 47 -3.96 -8.36 2.11
N PRO A 48 -3.81 -7.04 1.87
CA PRO A 48 -2.49 -6.43 1.73
C PRO A 48 -1.73 -6.47 3.06
N ARG A 49 -0.48 -6.91 3.05
CA ARG A 49 0.32 -7.11 4.27
C ARG A 49 1.39 -6.03 4.47
N HIS A 50 1.97 -5.50 3.41
CA HIS A 50 2.96 -4.45 3.55
C HIS A 50 2.29 -3.08 3.81
N PRO A 51 2.74 -2.26 4.79
CA PRO A 51 2.12 -0.97 5.10
C PRO A 51 2.02 -0.01 3.91
N TYR A 52 2.97 -0.07 2.98
CA TYR A 52 2.92 0.73 1.76
C TYR A 52 1.78 0.28 0.84
N THR A 53 1.59 -1.04 0.66
CA THR A 53 0.48 -1.59 -0.13
C THR A 53 -0.86 -1.19 0.47
N VAL A 54 -0.99 -1.31 1.79
CA VAL A 54 -2.21 -0.89 2.53
C VAL A 54 -2.51 0.59 2.28
N ALA A 55 -1.50 1.46 2.40
CA ALA A 55 -1.67 2.89 2.17
C ALA A 55 -2.02 3.22 0.70
N LEU A 56 -1.41 2.52 -0.27
CA LEU A 56 -1.76 2.67 -1.68
C LEU A 56 -3.21 2.30 -1.96
N LEU A 57 -3.65 1.13 -1.46
CA LEU A 57 -5.01 0.65 -1.69
C LEU A 57 -6.04 1.52 -0.99
N SER A 58 -5.73 2.08 0.19
CA SER A 58 -6.62 3.03 0.89
C SER A 58 -6.87 4.33 0.11
N SER A 59 -6.04 4.62 -0.88
CA SER A 59 -6.18 5.84 -1.72
C SER A 59 -7.05 5.62 -2.95
N ILE A 60 -7.42 4.38 -3.28
CA ILE A 60 -8.25 4.08 -4.44
C ILE A 60 -9.68 4.56 -4.14
N PRO A 61 -10.26 5.41 -5.01
CA PRO A 61 -11.67 5.77 -4.87
C PRO A 61 -12.55 4.53 -5.01
N THR A 62 -13.46 4.33 -4.07
CA THR A 62 -14.45 3.27 -4.14
C THR A 62 -15.82 3.85 -4.45
N THR A 63 -16.61 3.12 -5.21
CA THR A 63 -18.04 3.42 -5.46
C THR A 63 -18.96 2.66 -4.50
N ASP A 64 -18.38 1.79 -3.66
CA ASP A 64 -19.15 1.03 -2.67
C ASP A 64 -19.53 1.94 -1.50
N PRO A 65 -20.82 2.07 -1.16
CA PRO A 65 -21.27 2.88 -0.04
C PRO A 65 -20.68 2.47 1.30
N ASP A 66 -20.44 1.18 1.51
CA ASP A 66 -19.84 0.66 2.75
C ASP A 66 -18.37 1.03 2.89
N ASP A 67 -17.68 1.25 1.78
CA ASP A 67 -16.29 1.65 1.73
C ASP A 67 -16.08 3.19 1.79
N LEU A 68 -17.14 3.99 1.62
CA LEU A 68 -17.05 5.46 1.68
C LEU A 68 -16.58 5.98 3.05
N ASN A 69 -16.74 5.19 4.11
CA ASN A 69 -16.32 5.52 5.47
C ASN A 69 -14.91 5.02 5.81
N LYS A 70 -14.22 4.32 4.90
CA LYS A 70 -12.84 3.88 5.15
C LYS A 70 -11.91 5.08 5.16
N GLU A 71 -11.20 5.26 6.28
CA GLU A 71 -10.23 6.34 6.44
C GLU A 71 -9.04 6.12 5.50
N ARG A 72 -8.73 7.15 4.71
CA ARG A 72 -7.51 7.15 3.88
C ARG A 72 -6.26 7.22 4.76
N ILE A 73 -5.31 6.35 4.50
CA ILE A 73 -4.00 6.42 5.14
C ILE A 73 -3.15 7.44 4.40
N ILE A 74 -2.96 8.60 5.01
CA ILE A 74 -2.10 9.67 4.47
C ILE A 74 -0.68 9.37 4.89
N LEU A 75 0.18 9.07 3.90
CA LEU A 75 1.60 8.88 4.14
C LEU A 75 2.28 10.23 4.36
N GLU A 76 2.76 10.46 5.58
CA GLU A 76 3.49 11.68 5.92
C GLU A 76 4.93 11.66 5.38
N GLY A 77 5.51 12.85 5.24
CA GLY A 77 6.89 13.05 4.83
C GLY A 77 7.13 12.95 3.31
N ASN A 78 8.31 13.41 2.90
CA ASN A 78 8.73 13.39 1.51
C ASN A 78 9.18 11.99 1.07
N ILE A 79 9.02 11.70 -0.21
CA ILE A 79 9.58 10.46 -0.78
C ILE A 79 11.11 10.60 -0.76
N PRO A 80 11.84 9.68 -0.12
CA PRO A 80 13.30 9.71 -0.11
C PRO A 80 13.88 9.58 -1.51
N SER A 81 15.09 10.13 -1.71
CA SER A 81 15.78 10.01 -2.98
C SER A 81 16.14 8.55 -3.30
N PRO A 82 15.83 8.06 -4.50
CA PRO A 82 16.24 6.71 -4.92
C PRO A 82 17.76 6.59 -5.10
N ILE A 83 18.49 7.71 -5.26
CA ILE A 83 19.96 7.73 -5.38
C ILE A 83 20.62 7.48 -4.03
N ARG A 84 20.02 7.97 -2.94
CA ARG A 84 20.49 7.76 -1.56
C ARG A 84 19.31 7.25 -0.72
N PRO A 85 18.92 5.99 -0.92
CA PRO A 85 17.79 5.43 -0.20
C PRO A 85 18.12 5.28 1.29
N PRO A 86 17.14 5.33 2.18
CA PRO A 86 17.31 5.11 3.60
C PRO A 86 17.95 3.74 3.88
N GLU A 87 18.69 3.63 4.99
CA GLU A 87 19.16 2.33 5.51
C GLU A 87 17.97 1.49 5.99
N GLY A 88 18.19 0.19 6.19
CA GLY A 88 17.16 -0.73 6.65
C GLY A 88 15.99 -0.86 5.66
N CYS A 89 14.77 -0.90 6.19
CA CYS A 89 13.55 -0.91 5.38
C CYS A 89 13.40 0.43 4.63
N LYS A 90 13.35 0.40 3.31
CA LYS A 90 13.30 1.63 2.48
C LYS A 90 12.07 2.48 2.75
N PHE A 91 11.00 1.88 3.25
CA PHE A 91 9.75 2.55 3.56
C PHE A 91 9.68 3.11 4.99
N HIS A 92 10.64 2.81 5.88
CA HIS A 92 10.56 3.13 7.31
C HIS A 92 10.33 4.62 7.61
N THR A 93 10.84 5.53 6.77
CA THR A 93 10.70 6.99 6.98
C THR A 93 9.26 7.50 6.80
N ARG A 94 8.42 6.72 6.14
CA ARG A 94 7.01 7.05 5.87
C ARG A 94 6.04 5.98 6.40
N CYS A 95 6.58 4.97 7.06
CA CYS A 95 5.80 3.85 7.58
C CYS A 95 5.18 4.22 8.92
N PHE A 96 3.86 4.21 9.00
CA PHE A 96 3.09 4.45 10.23
C PHE A 96 3.32 3.36 11.30
N MET A 97 4.01 2.27 10.95
CA MET A 97 4.35 1.16 11.85
C MET A 97 5.87 1.01 12.06
N ALA A 98 6.67 2.00 11.66
CA ALA A 98 8.11 1.88 11.75
C ALA A 98 8.59 1.70 13.19
N CYS A 99 9.48 0.73 13.40
CA CYS A 99 10.20 0.53 14.66
C CYS A 99 11.71 0.69 14.45
N ASP A 100 12.47 0.63 15.54
CA ASP A 100 13.94 0.80 15.46
C ASP A 100 14.64 -0.28 14.63
N LYS A 101 14.09 -1.50 14.59
CA LYS A 101 14.59 -2.55 13.70
C LYS A 101 14.48 -2.16 12.22
N CYS A 102 13.36 -1.51 11.85
CA CYS A 102 13.11 -1.06 10.48
C CYS A 102 14.14 -0.03 10.00
N LYS A 103 14.70 0.77 10.91
CA LYS A 103 15.71 1.80 10.58
C LYS A 103 17.07 1.21 10.24
N ARG A 104 17.38 0.02 10.79
CA ARG A 104 18.73 -0.57 10.75
C ARG A 104 18.84 -1.80 9.88
N VAL A 105 17.77 -2.61 9.81
CA VAL A 105 17.81 -3.91 9.15
C VAL A 105 16.81 -3.94 8.00
N PRO A 106 17.24 -4.23 6.77
CA PRO A 106 16.31 -4.42 5.66
C PRO A 106 15.53 -5.72 5.88
N PRO A 107 14.19 -5.70 5.80
CA PRO A 107 13.40 -6.91 5.90
C PRO A 107 13.63 -7.79 4.65
N PRO A 108 13.86 -9.10 4.81
CA PRO A 108 13.89 -10.02 3.68
C PRO A 108 12.48 -10.16 3.08
N LEU A 109 12.41 -10.46 1.79
CA LEU A 109 11.17 -10.87 1.16
C LEU A 109 10.91 -12.32 1.54
N VAL A 110 9.90 -12.58 2.35
CA VAL A 110 9.54 -13.91 2.85
C VAL A 110 8.17 -14.33 2.38
N GLU A 111 7.99 -15.61 2.10
CA GLU A 111 6.68 -16.19 1.82
C GLU A 111 5.94 -16.39 3.15
N ILE A 112 4.81 -15.71 3.31
CA ILE A 112 3.98 -15.76 4.51
C ILE A 112 2.81 -16.73 4.38
N GLU A 113 2.33 -16.89 3.14
CA GLU A 113 1.31 -17.83 2.73
C GLU A 113 1.65 -18.31 1.30
N PRO A 114 1.14 -19.44 0.83
CA PRO A 114 1.47 -19.97 -0.50
C PRO A 114 1.27 -18.93 -1.61
N GLY A 115 2.36 -18.51 -2.25
CA GLY A 115 2.38 -17.50 -3.31
C GLY A 115 2.28 -16.05 -2.84
N HIS A 116 2.21 -15.77 -1.53
CA HIS A 116 2.19 -14.42 -0.96
C HIS A 116 3.52 -14.10 -0.26
N PHE A 117 4.26 -13.17 -0.82
CA PHE A 117 5.59 -12.75 -0.35
C PHE A 117 5.55 -11.32 0.15
N VAL A 118 6.17 -11.06 1.30
CA VAL A 118 6.18 -9.73 1.93
C VAL A 118 7.55 -9.40 2.49
N ALA A 119 8.05 -8.19 2.23
CA ALA A 119 9.29 -7.66 2.79
C ALA A 119 8.97 -6.71 3.96
N CYS A 120 8.52 -7.25 5.09
CA CYS A 120 8.19 -6.49 6.29
C CYS A 120 8.63 -7.23 7.54
N HIS A 121 9.03 -6.52 8.61
CA HIS A 121 9.35 -7.13 9.90
C HIS A 121 8.09 -7.55 10.68
N PHE A 122 6.92 -7.13 10.24
CA PHE A 122 5.62 -7.40 10.88
C PHE A 122 4.77 -8.28 9.95
N THR A 123 5.28 -9.46 9.58
CA THR A 123 4.59 -10.40 8.70
C THR A 123 3.47 -11.19 9.38
N ASP A 124 3.47 -11.23 10.73
CA ASP A 124 2.54 -12.04 11.53
C ASP A 124 1.15 -11.40 11.69
N ARG A 125 0.89 -10.34 10.94
CA ARG A 125 -0.40 -9.63 11.02
C ARG A 125 -1.52 -10.52 10.54
N LYS A 126 -2.49 -10.68 11.41
CA LYS A 126 -3.75 -11.32 11.07
C LYS A 126 -4.82 -10.24 10.89
N ILE A 127 -5.71 -10.48 9.97
CA ILE A 127 -6.95 -9.74 9.80
C ILE A 127 -8.04 -10.60 10.44
N ASP A 128 -8.97 -9.99 11.19
CA ASP A 128 -10.13 -10.71 11.72
C ASP A 128 -11.15 -11.04 10.61
N GLU A 129 -12.21 -11.76 10.98
CA GLU A 129 -13.26 -12.18 10.04
C GLU A 129 -14.03 -10.98 9.47
N GLU A 130 -14.01 -9.83 10.16
CA GLU A 130 -14.62 -8.57 9.73
C GLU A 130 -13.68 -7.70 8.88
N GLY A 131 -12.44 -8.14 8.63
CA GLY A 131 -11.46 -7.42 7.81
C GLY A 131 -10.66 -6.35 8.55
N ASN A 132 -10.70 -6.32 9.89
CA ASN A 132 -9.91 -5.41 10.70
C ASN A 132 -8.53 -6.01 11.01
N TYR A 133 -7.51 -5.16 11.01
CA TYR A 133 -6.18 -5.59 11.42
C TYR A 133 -6.13 -5.87 12.92
N LEU A 134 -5.68 -7.07 13.32
CA LEU A 134 -5.57 -7.50 14.73
C LEU A 134 -4.38 -6.86 15.48
N PHE A 135 -3.91 -5.72 15.09
CA PHE A 135 -2.90 -4.94 15.80
C PHE A 135 -3.40 -3.50 15.98
N ASP A 136 -3.00 -2.88 17.08
CA ASP A 136 -3.28 -1.47 17.32
C ASP A 136 -2.64 -0.62 16.21
N MET A 137 -3.46 -0.21 15.24
CA MET A 137 -3.09 0.90 14.37
C MET A 137 -2.87 2.10 15.26
N PRO A 138 -1.72 2.78 15.19
CA PRO A 138 -1.56 4.04 15.90
C PRO A 138 -2.73 4.92 15.49
N LYS A 139 -3.52 5.38 16.49
CA LYS A 139 -4.66 6.29 16.25
C LYS A 139 -4.13 7.49 15.50
N MET A 140 -4.42 7.54 14.20
CA MET A 140 -4.08 8.70 13.40
C MET A 140 -4.94 9.85 13.91
N GLU A 141 -4.29 10.86 14.54
CA GLU A 141 -4.98 12.04 14.96
C GLU A 141 -5.66 12.67 13.74
N LYS A 142 -6.98 12.84 13.83
CA LYS A 142 -7.75 13.55 12.81
C LYS A 142 -7.22 14.99 12.75
N LYS A 143 -6.29 15.27 11.85
CA LYS A 143 -6.06 16.65 11.42
C LYS A 143 -7.32 17.04 10.64
N SER A 144 -8.22 17.74 11.32
CA SER A 144 -9.36 18.39 10.69
C SER A 144 -8.85 19.14 9.45
N SER A 145 -9.38 18.80 8.30
CA SER A 145 -9.12 19.53 7.06
C SER A 145 -9.61 20.97 7.26
N LYS A 146 -8.69 21.90 7.56
CA LYS A 146 -8.92 23.34 7.45
C LYS A 146 -9.07 23.71 5.96
N LEU A 147 -10.14 23.25 5.35
CA LEU A 147 -10.54 23.66 4.01
C LEU A 147 -11.82 24.52 4.08
N ALA A 148 -12.19 24.97 5.28
CA ALA A 148 -13.42 25.72 5.50
C ALA A 148 -13.23 27.24 5.60
N ASP A 149 -12.01 27.77 5.51
CA ASP A 149 -11.75 29.21 5.62
C ASP A 149 -10.99 29.73 4.39
N LEU A 150 -11.58 29.57 3.20
CA LEU A 150 -11.24 30.42 2.07
C LEU A 150 -12.26 31.56 2.05
N PRO A 151 -11.85 32.84 2.21
CA PRO A 151 -12.76 33.96 2.07
C PRO A 151 -13.27 34.01 0.63
N SER A 152 -14.60 34.07 0.48
CA SER A 152 -15.26 34.39 -0.76
C SER A 152 -14.74 35.73 -1.28
N GLU A 153 -14.06 35.76 -2.42
CA GLU A 153 -13.81 37.00 -3.14
C GLU A 153 -15.15 37.51 -3.68
N GLU A 154 -15.74 38.45 -2.94
CA GLU A 154 -16.78 39.30 -3.48
C GLU A 154 -16.19 40.32 -4.44
N GLU A 155 -16.81 40.37 -5.59
CA GLU A 155 -16.74 41.35 -6.67
C GLU A 155 -16.28 42.77 -6.31
N LYS A 156 -15.32 43.26 -7.11
CA LYS A 156 -15.32 44.64 -7.58
C LYS A 156 -14.73 44.73 -8.99
#